data_018ebd4082b0d774ebdc2dc9f4425efd
#
_entry.id   018ebd4082b0d774ebdc2dc9f4425efd
#
_cell.length_a   1.000
_cell.length_b   1.000
_cell.length_c   1.000
_cell.angle_alpha   90.00
_cell.angle_beta   90.00
_cell.angle_gamma   90.00
#
_symmetry.space_group_name_H-M   'P 1'
#
loop_
_entity.id
_entity.type
_entity.pdbx_description
1 polymer ?
#
loop_
_entity_poly.entity_id
_entity_poly.type
_entity_poly.pdbx_seq_one_letter_code
_entity_poly.pdbx_strand_id
1 'polypeptide(L)'
;TQADAQKQTTSITEKALKVNDLLAVADQRVNDTIVFQGPVKHTCSHSGRRCFISDPTDETTIRVEVGGNIKSFNRELVNSEIAVTGVLKEQRFSKEYIDKWEKELKEEEAKGEKDEAHCDSEKNSILKMREWMKKNNKDAYVIYYVEGIDYDIVK
;
A
#
# COMPACT_ATOMS: atom_id res chain seq x y z
N THR A 1 -30.77 -7.56 -7.97
CA THR A 1 -31.67 -6.78 -8.81
C THR A 1 -30.98 -5.53 -9.32
N GLN A 2 -31.53 -4.90 -10.35
CA GLN A 2 -30.93 -3.69 -10.93
C GLN A 2 -30.93 -2.52 -9.94
N ALA A 3 -31.92 -2.41 -9.11
CA ALA A 3 -32.01 -1.35 -8.10
C ALA A 3 -30.90 -1.49 -7.06
N ASP A 4 -30.60 -2.71 -6.66
CA ASP A 4 -29.52 -2.97 -5.71
C ASP A 4 -28.14 -2.66 -6.31
N ALA A 5 -27.94 -3.00 -7.58
CA ALA A 5 -26.70 -2.74 -8.29
C ALA A 5 -26.46 -1.23 -8.42
N GLN A 6 -27.49 -0.47 -8.76
CA GLN A 6 -27.40 0.99 -8.85
C GLN A 6 -27.13 1.63 -7.49
N LYS A 7 -27.83 1.18 -6.48
CA LYS A 7 -27.65 1.65 -5.11
C LYS A 7 -26.25 1.34 -4.62
N GLN A 8 -25.74 0.18 -4.98
CA GLN A 8 -24.38 -0.23 -4.62
C GLN A 8 -23.33 0.66 -5.29
N THR A 9 -23.51 1.00 -6.55
CA THR A 9 -22.60 1.89 -7.28
C THR A 9 -22.57 3.28 -6.66
N THR A 10 -23.73 3.85 -6.36
CA THR A 10 -23.84 5.15 -5.71
C THR A 10 -23.20 5.11 -4.32
N SER A 11 -23.47 4.03 -3.59
CA SER A 11 -22.92 3.80 -2.26
C SER A 11 -21.39 3.70 -2.28
N ILE A 12 -20.83 3.11 -3.33
CA ILE A 12 -19.39 3.00 -3.50
C ILE A 12 -18.75 4.37 -3.56
N THR A 13 -19.28 5.28 -4.39
CA THR A 13 -18.74 6.62 -4.55
C THR A 13 -18.88 7.46 -3.28
N GLU A 14 -20.03 7.39 -2.63
CA GLU A 14 -20.32 8.18 -1.44
C GLU A 14 -19.59 7.68 -0.19
N LYS A 15 -19.31 6.38 -0.14
CA LYS A 15 -18.73 5.74 1.03
C LYS A 15 -17.24 5.41 0.87
N ALA A 16 -16.61 5.97 -0.15
CA ALA A 16 -15.19 5.76 -0.36
C ALA A 16 -14.41 6.31 0.84
N LEU A 17 -13.59 5.45 1.43
CA LEU A 17 -12.77 5.81 2.57
C LEU A 17 -11.56 6.62 2.13
N LYS A 18 -11.06 7.47 3.02
CA LYS A 18 -9.75 8.08 2.84
C LYS A 18 -8.69 7.05 3.25
N VAL A 19 -7.46 7.26 2.80
CA VAL A 19 -6.37 6.32 3.08
C VAL A 19 -6.19 6.09 4.58
N ASN A 20 -6.17 7.15 5.37
CA ASN A 20 -6.00 7.00 6.83
C ASN A 20 -7.15 6.24 7.48
N ASP A 21 -8.37 6.47 7.01
CA ASP A 21 -9.54 5.75 7.54
C ASP A 21 -9.49 4.26 7.18
N LEU A 22 -9.06 3.95 5.96
CA LEU A 22 -8.88 2.57 5.53
C LEU A 22 -7.80 1.88 6.37
N LEU A 23 -6.67 2.54 6.56
CA LEU A 23 -5.57 1.96 7.33
C LEU A 23 -5.94 1.75 8.79
N ALA A 24 -6.82 2.59 9.35
CA ALA A 24 -7.28 2.45 10.73
C ALA A 24 -8.07 1.17 10.96
N VAL A 25 -8.73 0.65 9.93
CA VAL A 25 -9.55 -0.58 10.04
C VAL A 25 -8.97 -1.74 9.22
N ALA A 26 -7.78 -1.57 8.68
CA ALA A 26 -7.21 -2.51 7.72
C ALA A 26 -7.08 -3.93 8.28
N ASP A 27 -6.65 -4.07 9.52
CA ASP A 27 -6.48 -5.38 10.14
C ASP A 27 -7.78 -6.19 10.20
N GLN A 28 -8.93 -5.51 10.19
CA GLN A 28 -10.25 -6.12 10.22
C GLN A 28 -10.85 -6.33 8.85
N ARG A 29 -10.24 -5.76 7.81
CA ARG A 29 -10.79 -5.74 6.45
C ARG A 29 -9.93 -6.49 5.44
N VAL A 30 -8.91 -7.20 5.89
CA VAL A 30 -8.04 -7.98 5.00
C VAL A 30 -8.89 -9.01 4.25
N ASN A 31 -8.68 -9.08 2.94
CA ASN A 31 -9.42 -9.92 1.98
C ASN A 31 -10.85 -9.44 1.67
N ASP A 32 -11.26 -8.31 2.23
CA ASP A 32 -12.54 -7.70 1.87
C ASP A 32 -12.37 -6.84 0.61
N THR A 33 -13.45 -6.72 -0.14
CA THR A 33 -13.53 -5.73 -1.21
C THR A 33 -13.82 -4.37 -0.57
N ILE A 34 -12.98 -3.40 -0.86
CA ILE A 34 -13.08 -2.07 -0.27
C ILE A 34 -13.08 -1.02 -1.36
N VAL A 35 -13.56 0.17 -1.01
CA VAL A 35 -13.51 1.35 -1.87
C VAL A 35 -12.85 2.48 -1.10
N PHE A 36 -11.87 3.11 -1.71
CA PHE A 36 -11.22 4.26 -1.09
C PHE A 36 -10.80 5.25 -2.17
N GLN A 37 -10.53 6.48 -1.77
CA GLN A 37 -10.17 7.52 -2.72
C GLN A 37 -9.09 8.43 -2.17
N GLY A 38 -8.40 9.05 -3.07
CA GLY A 38 -7.37 10.03 -2.74
C GLY A 38 -6.58 10.44 -3.97
N PRO A 39 -5.70 11.42 -3.81
CA PRO A 39 -4.83 11.85 -4.90
C PRO A 39 -3.76 10.79 -5.20
N VAL A 40 -3.49 10.61 -6.48
CA VAL A 40 -2.41 9.74 -6.92
C VAL A 40 -1.09 10.49 -6.76
N LYS A 41 -0.24 10.02 -5.89
CA LYS A 41 1.07 10.62 -5.64
C LYS A 41 2.12 10.16 -6.62
N HIS A 42 2.03 8.92 -7.04
CA HIS A 42 3.11 8.29 -7.80
C HIS A 42 2.57 7.09 -8.56
N THR A 43 3.11 6.85 -9.76
CA THR A 43 2.86 5.63 -10.52
C THR A 43 4.22 5.00 -10.85
N CYS A 44 4.22 3.68 -11.04
CA CYS A 44 5.46 2.99 -11.42
C CYS A 44 5.86 3.41 -12.83
N SER A 45 7.03 4.04 -12.95
CA SER A 45 7.47 4.64 -14.20
C SER A 45 7.78 3.64 -15.31
N HIS A 46 8.15 2.42 -14.96
CA HIS A 46 8.56 1.42 -15.96
C HIS A 46 7.42 0.53 -16.42
N SER A 47 6.60 0.07 -15.49
CA SER A 47 5.58 -0.92 -15.82
C SER A 47 4.15 -0.40 -15.72
N GLY A 48 3.92 0.67 -14.97
CA GLY A 48 2.57 1.17 -14.69
C GLY A 48 1.73 0.18 -13.88
N ARG A 49 2.35 -0.80 -13.24
CA ARG A 49 1.63 -1.85 -12.50
C ARG A 49 1.23 -1.47 -11.10
N ARG A 50 1.73 -0.36 -10.61
CA ARG A 50 1.46 0.11 -9.24
C ARG A 50 1.21 1.59 -9.24
N CYS A 51 0.34 2.02 -8.35
CA CYS A 51 0.25 3.43 -8.02
C CYS A 51 0.16 3.58 -6.50
N PHE A 52 0.45 4.79 -6.04
CA PHE A 52 0.43 5.12 -4.62
C PHE A 52 -0.56 6.25 -4.43
N ILE A 53 -1.56 5.99 -3.61
CA ILE A 53 -2.61 6.96 -3.32
C ILE A 53 -2.38 7.48 -1.92
N SER A 54 -2.42 8.80 -1.77
CA SER A 54 -2.18 9.42 -0.47
C SER A 54 -3.47 9.81 0.21
N ASP A 55 -3.39 9.98 1.53
CA ASP A 55 -4.43 10.64 2.27
C ASP A 55 -4.40 12.13 1.92
N PRO A 56 -5.55 12.80 1.79
CA PRO A 56 -5.55 14.22 1.47
C PRO A 56 -5.01 15.12 2.58
N THR A 57 -4.90 14.61 3.80
CA THR A 57 -4.48 15.41 4.96
C THR A 57 -2.99 15.26 5.30
N ASP A 58 -2.34 14.20 4.81
CA ASP A 58 -0.92 13.97 5.09
C ASP A 58 -0.27 13.19 3.96
N GLU A 59 0.96 12.72 4.16
CA GLU A 59 1.71 11.99 3.14
C GLU A 59 1.59 10.47 3.25
N THR A 60 0.69 9.98 4.09
CA THR A 60 0.47 8.54 4.21
C THR A 60 -0.08 8.01 2.89
N THR A 61 0.55 6.96 2.37
CA THR A 61 0.15 6.38 1.10
C THR A 61 -0.19 4.90 1.25
N ILE A 62 -0.98 4.41 0.31
CA ILE A 62 -1.23 2.98 0.17
C ILE A 62 -0.96 2.59 -1.28
N ARG A 63 -0.32 1.45 -1.47
CA ARG A 63 0.00 0.91 -2.79
C ARG A 63 -1.22 0.21 -3.36
N VAL A 64 -1.50 0.46 -4.64
CA VAL A 64 -2.51 -0.26 -5.40
C VAL A 64 -1.82 -0.96 -6.54
N GLU A 65 -2.10 -2.24 -6.71
CA GLU A 65 -1.56 -3.04 -7.79
C GLU A 65 -2.64 -3.27 -8.85
N VAL A 66 -2.21 -3.42 -10.10
CA VAL A 66 -3.14 -3.71 -11.19
C VAL A 66 -3.88 -5.02 -10.95
N GLY A 67 -5.09 -5.13 -11.48
CA GLY A 67 -5.91 -6.32 -11.39
C GLY A 67 -7.28 -6.04 -11.97
N GLY A 68 -8.09 -7.06 -12.12
CA GLY A 68 -9.44 -6.90 -12.66
C GLY A 68 -9.45 -6.15 -13.98
N ASN A 69 -10.13 -5.02 -14.00
CA ASN A 69 -10.23 -4.17 -15.17
C ASN A 69 -9.06 -3.20 -15.34
N ILE A 70 -8.17 -3.15 -14.36
CA ILE A 70 -7.03 -2.24 -14.39
C ILE A 70 -5.84 -2.95 -15.03
N LYS A 71 -5.42 -2.49 -16.19
CA LYS A 71 -4.28 -3.08 -16.90
C LYS A 71 -2.97 -2.36 -16.63
N SER A 72 -3.07 -1.07 -16.38
CA SER A 72 -1.92 -0.25 -16.02
C SER A 72 -2.41 1.06 -15.41
N PHE A 73 -1.52 1.74 -14.70
CA PHE A 73 -1.75 3.09 -14.21
C PHE A 73 -0.92 4.05 -15.04
N ASN A 74 -1.60 4.94 -15.74
CA ASN A 74 -0.95 5.92 -16.57
C ASN A 74 -0.31 7.00 -15.69
N ARG A 75 0.89 7.41 -16.06
CA ARG A 75 1.62 8.48 -15.39
C ARG A 75 0.82 9.80 -15.33
N GLU A 76 -0.09 10.02 -16.28
CA GLU A 76 -0.97 11.19 -16.29
C GLU A 76 -1.95 11.23 -15.12
N LEU A 77 -2.13 10.09 -14.42
CA LEU A 77 -2.97 10.04 -13.23
C LEU A 77 -2.35 10.76 -12.03
N VAL A 78 -1.05 11.00 -12.04
CA VAL A 78 -0.38 11.68 -10.93
C VAL A 78 -1.01 13.06 -10.74
N ASN A 79 -1.36 13.37 -9.50
CA ASN A 79 -2.10 14.57 -9.08
C ASN A 79 -3.60 14.56 -9.37
N SER A 80 -4.10 13.52 -10.04
CA SER A 80 -5.56 13.30 -10.13
C SER A 80 -6.04 12.61 -8.87
N GLU A 81 -7.31 12.81 -8.53
CA GLU A 81 -7.94 12.06 -7.46
C GLU A 81 -8.75 10.92 -8.05
N ILE A 82 -8.53 9.72 -7.57
CA ILE A 82 -9.25 8.54 -8.05
C ILE A 82 -9.91 7.80 -6.90
N ALA A 83 -11.02 7.13 -7.21
CA ALA A 83 -11.68 6.21 -6.30
C ALA A 83 -11.38 4.80 -6.79
N VAL A 84 -10.83 3.97 -5.93
CA VAL A 84 -10.39 2.61 -6.27
C VAL A 84 -11.28 1.59 -5.58
N THR A 85 -11.74 0.63 -6.36
CA THR A 85 -12.36 -0.59 -5.84
C THR A 85 -11.33 -1.70 -5.93
N GLY A 86 -11.12 -2.41 -4.85
CA GLY A 86 -10.15 -3.50 -4.84
C GLY A 86 -10.27 -4.34 -3.59
N VAL A 87 -9.41 -5.35 -3.51
CA VAL A 87 -9.35 -6.25 -2.36
C VAL A 87 -8.17 -5.83 -1.50
N LEU A 88 -8.45 -5.59 -0.22
CA LEU A 88 -7.40 -5.23 0.72
C LEU A 88 -6.59 -6.48 1.06
N LYS A 89 -5.29 -6.36 0.93
CA LYS A 89 -4.34 -7.43 1.21
C LYS A 89 -3.33 -7.00 2.27
N GLU A 90 -2.70 -7.97 2.88
CA GLU A 90 -1.59 -7.70 3.77
C GLU A 90 -0.37 -8.52 3.38
N GLN A 91 0.80 -7.96 3.64
CA GLN A 91 2.06 -8.66 3.54
C GLN A 91 2.70 -8.62 4.91
N ARG A 92 3.00 -9.78 5.46
CA ARG A 92 3.56 -9.89 6.81
C ARG A 92 5.02 -10.26 6.73
N PHE A 93 5.82 -9.53 7.50
CA PHE A 93 7.24 -9.84 7.70
C PHE A 93 7.41 -10.25 9.16
N SER A 94 7.66 -11.51 9.39
CA SER A 94 7.81 -12.02 10.76
C SER A 94 9.07 -11.45 11.41
N LYS A 95 9.10 -11.50 12.73
CA LYS A 95 10.29 -11.09 13.48
C LYS A 95 11.50 -11.91 13.05
N GLU A 96 11.31 -13.21 12.84
CA GLU A 96 12.37 -14.12 12.41
C GLU A 96 12.91 -13.72 11.03
N TYR A 97 12.03 -13.33 10.12
CA TYR A 97 12.43 -12.84 8.79
C TYR A 97 13.28 -11.58 8.91
N ILE A 98 12.85 -10.65 9.72
CA ILE A 98 13.57 -9.37 9.93
C ILE A 98 14.93 -9.63 10.59
N ASP A 99 14.96 -10.49 11.58
CA ASP A 99 16.20 -10.87 12.27
C ASP A 99 17.20 -11.52 11.29
N LYS A 100 16.71 -12.40 10.43
CA LYS A 100 17.54 -13.04 9.41
C LYS A 100 18.07 -12.03 8.41
N TRP A 101 17.24 -11.11 7.96
CA TRP A 101 17.64 -10.05 7.04
C TRP A 101 18.74 -9.20 7.66
N GLU A 102 18.57 -8.80 8.91
CA GLU A 102 19.58 -8.01 9.62
C GLU A 102 20.91 -8.74 9.74
N LYS A 103 20.87 -10.03 10.05
CA LYS A 103 22.06 -10.87 10.14
C LYS A 103 22.78 -10.96 8.79
N GLU A 104 22.04 -11.22 7.73
CA GLU A 104 22.60 -11.31 6.38
C GLU A 104 23.21 -9.98 5.94
N LEU A 105 22.54 -8.87 6.27
CA LEU A 105 23.05 -7.54 5.95
C LEU A 105 24.39 -7.27 6.66
N LYS A 106 24.50 -7.63 7.92
CA LYS A 106 25.76 -7.47 8.67
C LYS A 106 26.89 -8.32 8.09
N GLU A 107 26.57 -9.53 7.65
CA GLU A 107 27.54 -10.41 6.99
C GLU A 107 28.01 -9.84 5.66
N GLU A 108 27.09 -9.32 4.86
CA GLU A 108 27.42 -8.69 3.57
C GLU A 108 28.25 -7.42 3.75
N GLU A 109 27.94 -6.64 4.77
CA GLU A 109 28.70 -5.44 5.10
C GLU A 109 30.13 -5.80 5.51
N ALA A 110 30.30 -6.83 6.35
CA ALA A 110 31.59 -7.30 6.79
C ALA A 110 32.44 -7.82 5.65
N LYS A 111 31.83 -8.40 4.63
CA LYS A 111 32.52 -8.91 3.44
C LYS A 111 32.74 -7.84 2.37
N GLY A 112 32.19 -6.65 2.54
CA GLY A 112 32.26 -5.59 1.54
C GLY A 112 31.48 -5.85 0.27
N GLU A 113 30.46 -6.71 0.32
CA GLU A 113 29.66 -7.08 -0.84
C GLU A 113 28.68 -6.00 -1.26
N LYS A 114 28.31 -5.09 -0.35
CA LYS A 114 27.44 -3.95 -0.63
C LYS A 114 28.11 -2.66 -0.24
N ASP A 115 27.80 -1.58 -0.95
CA ASP A 115 28.33 -0.28 -0.57
C ASP A 115 27.66 0.22 0.71
N GLU A 116 28.31 1.18 1.35
CA GLU A 116 27.89 1.71 2.65
C GLU A 116 26.51 2.38 2.58
N ALA A 117 26.24 3.14 1.52
CA ALA A 117 24.97 3.83 1.35
C ALA A 117 23.81 2.84 1.24
N HIS A 118 24.02 1.75 0.53
CA HIS A 118 23.02 0.70 0.37
C HIS A 118 22.73 -0.04 1.69
N CYS A 119 23.79 -0.35 2.44
CA CYS A 119 23.68 -0.95 3.76
C CYS A 119 22.94 -0.04 4.73
N ASP A 120 23.24 1.25 4.72
CA ASP A 120 22.56 2.22 5.59
C ASP A 120 21.09 2.34 5.26
N SER A 121 20.73 2.30 3.99
CA SER A 121 19.34 2.33 3.55
C SER A 121 18.55 1.12 4.08
N GLU A 122 19.13 -0.07 3.96
CA GLU A 122 18.50 -1.29 4.47
C GLU A 122 18.41 -1.31 6.00
N LYS A 123 19.46 -0.83 6.68
CA LYS A 123 19.44 -0.69 8.14
C LYS A 123 18.32 0.22 8.61
N ASN A 124 18.13 1.34 7.92
CA ASN A 124 17.05 2.26 8.23
C ASN A 124 15.67 1.63 8.00
N SER A 125 15.52 0.83 6.96
CA SER A 125 14.27 0.11 6.69
C SER A 125 13.95 -0.87 7.81
N ILE A 126 14.95 -1.64 8.24
CA ILE A 126 14.79 -2.59 9.35
C ILE A 126 14.40 -1.85 10.62
N LEU A 127 15.06 -0.74 10.91
CA LEU A 127 14.78 0.06 12.10
C LEU A 127 13.36 0.59 12.10
N LYS A 128 12.90 1.09 10.96
CA LYS A 128 11.52 1.58 10.81
C LYS A 128 10.50 0.46 11.00
N MET A 129 10.80 -0.73 10.51
CA MET A 129 9.93 -1.88 10.70
C MET A 129 9.81 -2.25 12.17
N ARG A 130 10.94 -2.27 12.89
CA ARG A 130 10.96 -2.58 14.32
C ARG A 130 10.24 -1.51 15.14
N GLU A 131 10.40 -0.25 14.79
CA GLU A 131 9.69 0.86 15.45
C GLU A 131 8.18 0.74 15.25
N TRP A 132 7.77 0.40 14.02
CA TRP A 132 6.35 0.20 13.72
C TRP A 132 5.77 -0.95 14.54
N MET A 133 6.49 -2.07 14.63
CA MET A 133 6.08 -3.22 15.40
C MET A 133 5.88 -2.88 16.88
N LYS A 134 6.81 -2.12 17.43
CA LYS A 134 6.76 -1.67 18.83
C LYS A 134 5.58 -0.72 19.05
N LYS A 135 5.44 0.27 18.16
CA LYS A 135 4.38 1.28 18.26
C LYS A 135 2.99 0.65 18.17
N ASN A 136 2.83 -0.36 17.34
CA ASN A 136 1.54 -1.01 17.10
C ASN A 136 1.35 -2.29 17.93
N ASN A 137 2.33 -2.60 18.79
CA ASN A 137 2.31 -3.79 19.64
C ASN A 137 2.06 -5.07 18.84
N LYS A 138 2.83 -5.25 17.79
CA LYS A 138 2.73 -6.39 16.88
C LYS A 138 4.02 -7.19 16.88
N ASP A 139 3.92 -8.49 16.63
CA ASP A 139 5.07 -9.39 16.51
C ASP A 139 5.52 -9.60 15.08
N ALA A 140 4.96 -8.86 14.16
CA ALA A 140 5.32 -8.85 12.76
C ALA A 140 5.12 -7.45 12.18
N TYR A 141 5.88 -7.11 11.16
CA TYR A 141 5.65 -5.89 10.40
C TYR A 141 4.64 -6.19 9.30
N VAL A 142 3.60 -5.38 9.22
CA VAL A 142 2.51 -5.61 8.28
C VAL A 142 2.40 -4.42 7.33
N ILE A 143 2.42 -4.70 6.04
CA ILE A 143 2.14 -3.73 4.99
C ILE A 143 0.78 -4.07 4.41
N TYR A 144 -0.11 -3.08 4.39
CA TYR A 144 -1.39 -3.22 3.72
C TYR A 144 -1.28 -2.64 2.31
N TYR A 145 -1.88 -3.32 1.35
CA TYR A 145 -1.92 -2.86 -0.03
C TYR A 145 -3.24 -3.33 -0.65
N VAL A 146 -3.52 -2.86 -1.85
CA VAL A 146 -4.78 -3.17 -2.51
C VAL A 146 -4.51 -3.82 -3.86
N GLU A 147 -5.17 -4.95 -4.10
CA GLU A 147 -5.25 -5.53 -5.43
C GLU A 147 -6.42 -4.86 -6.13
N GLY A 148 -6.13 -3.99 -7.09
CA GLY A 148 -7.15 -3.20 -7.77
C GLY A 148 -8.08 -4.06 -8.61
N ILE A 149 -9.36 -3.68 -8.64
CA ILE A 149 -10.35 -4.27 -9.53
C ILE A 149 -10.74 -3.24 -10.57
N ASP A 150 -10.96 -2.01 -10.17
CA ASP A 150 -11.37 -0.93 -11.05
C ASP A 150 -11.10 0.42 -10.36
N TYR A 151 -11.12 1.49 -11.13
CA TYR A 151 -11.03 2.83 -10.55
C TYR A 151 -11.78 3.83 -11.42
N ASP A 152 -12.19 4.94 -10.79
CA ASP A 152 -12.80 6.08 -11.45
C ASP A 152 -12.04 7.34 -11.09
N ILE A 153 -11.89 8.23 -12.06
CA ILE A 153 -11.29 9.53 -11.81
C ILE A 153 -12.40 10.43 -11.24
N VAL A 154 -12.19 10.94 -10.03
CA VAL A 154 -13.20 11.76 -9.37
C VAL A 154 -12.83 13.23 -9.36
N LYS A 155 -11.56 13.56 -9.67
CA LYS A 155 -11.16 14.97 -9.70
C LYS A 155 -9.84 15.21 -10.43
#